data_2d28cc4dd04dc54d779db553da5b18b8
#
_entry.id   2d28cc4dd04dc54d779db553da5b18b8
#
_cell.length_a   1.000
_cell.length_b   1.000
_cell.length_c   1.000
_cell.angle_alpha   90.00
_cell.angle_beta   90.00
_cell.angle_gamma   90.00
#
_symmetry.space_group_name_H-M   'P 1'
#
loop_
_entity.id
_entity.type
_entity.pdbx_description
1 polymer ?
#
loop_
_entity_poly.entity_id
_entity_poly.type
_entity_poly.pdbx_seq_one_letter_code
_entity_poly.pdbx_strand_id
1 'polypeptide(L)'
;MPKPKKGARLGSNPAHQKLLLSTLAKQLFVNEAINTTEAKAKMLRPYAEKLITFAKRGDLAARREVLKDIPDRDIVARLFHEIGPRFADRQGGYTRIMKLGPRAGDGAAMARIELVERETA
;
A
#
# COMPACT_ATOMS: atom_id res chain seq x y z
N MET A 1 -22.97 -23.04 9.63
CA MET A 1 -23.50 -21.70 9.59
C MET A 1 -22.51 -20.71 9.00
N PRO A 2 -22.91 -20.03 7.96
CA PRO A 2 -21.99 -19.04 7.38
C PRO A 2 -21.75 -17.89 8.34
N LYS A 3 -20.52 -17.52 8.45
CA LYS A 3 -20.15 -16.36 9.26
C LYS A 3 -20.33 -15.08 8.44
N PRO A 4 -20.82 -14.00 9.05
CA PRO A 4 -20.89 -12.74 8.36
C PRO A 4 -19.49 -12.28 7.96
N LYS A 5 -19.37 -11.77 6.75
CA LYS A 5 -18.11 -11.24 6.28
C LYS A 5 -17.81 -9.92 6.95
N LYS A 6 -16.59 -9.77 7.41
CA LYS A 6 -16.12 -8.52 8.00
C LYS A 6 -15.15 -7.86 7.03
N GLY A 7 -15.63 -6.86 6.32
CA GLY A 7 -14.82 -6.11 5.38
C GLY A 7 -14.65 -6.81 4.03
N ALA A 8 -13.90 -6.18 3.16
CA ALA A 8 -13.64 -6.67 1.82
C ALA A 8 -12.57 -7.75 1.81
N ARG A 9 -12.65 -8.64 0.85
CA ARG A 9 -11.66 -9.70 0.65
C ARG A 9 -11.06 -9.63 -0.73
N LEU A 10 -9.76 -9.91 -0.80
CA LEU A 10 -9.03 -10.06 -2.05
C LEU A 10 -8.43 -11.47 -2.05
N GLY A 11 -8.79 -12.24 -3.07
CA GLY A 11 -8.30 -13.60 -3.17
C GLY A 11 -9.11 -14.59 -2.34
N SER A 12 -8.68 -15.86 -2.34
CA SER A 12 -9.45 -16.98 -1.80
C SER A 12 -9.20 -17.26 -0.32
N ASN A 13 -8.09 -16.77 0.25
CA ASN A 13 -7.75 -17.04 1.64
C ASN A 13 -6.88 -15.91 2.21
N PRO A 14 -6.76 -15.84 3.55
CA PRO A 14 -6.01 -14.77 4.19
C PRO A 14 -4.53 -14.70 3.80
N ALA A 15 -3.88 -15.84 3.59
CA ALA A 15 -2.47 -15.86 3.20
C ALA A 15 -2.29 -15.28 1.81
N HIS A 16 -3.17 -15.62 0.88
CA HIS A 16 -3.13 -15.09 -0.49
C HIS A 16 -3.39 -13.59 -0.49
N GLN A 17 -4.35 -13.13 0.30
CA GLN A 17 -4.67 -11.72 0.43
C GLN A 17 -3.48 -10.93 0.96
N LYS A 18 -2.81 -11.44 1.98
CA LYS A 18 -1.63 -10.80 2.56
C LYS A 18 -0.50 -10.69 1.54
N LEU A 19 -0.26 -11.76 0.78
CA LEU A 19 0.76 -11.75 -0.27
C LEU A 19 0.43 -10.72 -1.35
N LEU A 20 -0.84 -10.65 -1.76
CA LEU A 20 -1.27 -9.69 -2.77
C LEU A 20 -1.04 -8.26 -2.29
N LEU A 21 -1.43 -7.95 -1.06
CA LEU A 21 -1.24 -6.62 -0.50
C LEU A 21 0.25 -6.26 -0.37
N SER A 22 1.07 -7.22 0.05
CA SER A 22 2.52 -7.02 0.12
C SER A 22 3.10 -6.68 -1.25
N THR A 23 2.69 -7.41 -2.28
CA THR A 23 3.16 -7.18 -3.65
C THR A 23 2.74 -5.80 -4.16
N LEU A 24 1.48 -5.43 -3.92
CA LEU A 24 0.98 -4.12 -4.33
C LEU A 24 1.68 -2.99 -3.60
N ALA A 25 1.95 -3.17 -2.31
CA ALA A 25 2.66 -2.16 -1.52
C ALA A 25 4.10 -1.98 -2.03
N LYS A 26 4.79 -3.07 -2.38
CA LYS A 26 6.12 -2.98 -2.96
C LYS A 26 6.12 -2.16 -4.24
N GLN A 27 5.16 -2.42 -5.12
CA GLN A 27 5.03 -1.67 -6.36
C GLN A 27 4.74 -0.19 -6.10
N LEU A 28 3.89 0.10 -5.13
CA LEU A 28 3.57 1.47 -4.76
C LEU A 28 4.80 2.22 -4.26
N PHE A 29 5.61 1.59 -3.41
CA PHE A 29 6.79 2.25 -2.85
C PHE A 29 7.90 2.44 -3.88
N VAL A 30 8.00 1.54 -4.86
CA VAL A 30 8.99 1.68 -5.93
C VAL A 30 8.56 2.71 -6.97
N ASN A 31 7.32 2.64 -7.42
CA ASN A 31 6.82 3.48 -8.52
C ASN A 31 6.12 4.75 -8.03
N GLU A 32 5.77 4.81 -6.75
CA GLU A 32 5.09 5.91 -6.07
C GLU A 32 3.64 6.12 -6.52
N ALA A 33 3.20 5.41 -7.54
CA ALA A 33 1.82 5.39 -8.00
C ALA A 33 1.58 4.12 -8.80
N ILE A 34 0.43 3.49 -8.61
CA ILE A 34 0.05 2.31 -9.39
C ILE A 34 -1.41 2.39 -9.78
N ASN A 35 -1.72 1.77 -10.92
CA ASN A 35 -3.09 1.61 -11.38
C ASN A 35 -3.54 0.18 -11.07
N THR A 36 -4.68 0.03 -10.42
CA THR A 36 -5.22 -1.27 -10.05
C THR A 36 -6.74 -1.18 -9.98
N THR A 37 -7.39 -2.27 -9.56
CA THR A 37 -8.84 -2.20 -9.36
C THR A 37 -9.16 -1.35 -8.14
N GLU A 38 -10.34 -0.75 -8.15
CA GLU A 38 -10.78 0.10 -7.05
C GLU A 38 -10.81 -0.67 -5.72
N ALA A 39 -11.27 -1.94 -5.76
CA ALA A 39 -11.30 -2.78 -4.56
C ALA A 39 -9.91 -3.01 -3.98
N LYS A 40 -8.93 -3.32 -4.83
CA LYS A 40 -7.55 -3.52 -4.38
C LYS A 40 -6.94 -2.24 -3.83
N ALA A 41 -7.21 -1.11 -4.48
CA ALA A 41 -6.71 0.18 -4.01
C ALA A 41 -7.25 0.52 -2.62
N LYS A 42 -8.53 0.27 -2.38
CA LYS A 42 -9.17 0.53 -1.09
C LYS A 42 -8.61 -0.36 0.02
N MET A 43 -8.25 -1.59 -0.30
CA MET A 43 -7.63 -2.48 0.69
C MET A 43 -6.16 -2.16 0.91
N LEU A 44 -5.48 -1.73 -0.13
CA LEU A 44 -4.06 -1.38 -0.04
C LEU A 44 -3.82 -0.14 0.79
N ARG A 45 -4.70 0.85 0.71
CA ARG A 45 -4.50 2.15 1.36
C ARG A 45 -4.17 2.05 2.85
N PRO A 46 -5.00 1.41 3.70
CA PRO A 46 -4.68 1.32 5.13
C PRO A 46 -3.41 0.53 5.39
N TYR A 47 -3.16 -0.52 4.61
CA TYR A 47 -1.98 -1.34 4.73
C TYR A 47 -0.71 -0.52 4.43
N ALA A 48 -0.71 0.20 3.32
CA ALA A 48 0.45 1.01 2.93
C ALA A 48 0.68 2.16 3.90
N GLU A 49 -0.39 2.80 4.36
CA GLU A 49 -0.27 3.92 5.29
C GLU A 49 0.30 3.49 6.63
N LYS A 50 -0.05 2.28 7.07
CA LYS A 50 0.53 1.73 8.30
C LYS A 50 2.03 1.54 8.15
N LEU A 51 2.48 1.04 7.01
CA LEU A 51 3.91 0.86 6.75
C LEU A 51 4.64 2.20 6.69
N ILE A 52 4.04 3.22 6.10
CA ILE A 52 4.62 4.56 6.08
C ILE A 52 4.72 5.15 7.49
N THR A 53 3.72 4.90 8.33
CA THR A 53 3.76 5.34 9.72
C THR A 53 4.95 4.72 10.45
N PHE A 54 5.20 3.42 10.25
CA PHE A 54 6.40 2.79 10.81
C PHE A 54 7.69 3.43 10.27
N ALA A 55 7.70 3.74 8.99
CA ALA A 55 8.89 4.36 8.37
C ALA A 55 9.17 5.75 8.94
N LYS A 56 8.12 6.49 9.29
CA LYS A 56 8.27 7.80 9.93
C LYS A 56 8.90 7.69 11.31
N ARG A 57 8.57 6.65 12.05
CA ARG A 57 9.20 6.40 13.34
C ARG A 57 10.70 6.15 13.18
N GLY A 58 11.07 5.41 12.15
CA GLY A 58 12.46 5.22 11.78
C GLY A 58 13.30 4.38 12.70
N ASP A 59 12.74 3.82 13.77
CA ASP A 59 13.53 3.04 14.72
C ASP A 59 13.69 1.59 14.26
N LEU A 60 14.58 0.86 14.93
CA LEU A 60 14.88 -0.52 14.58
C LEU A 60 13.66 -1.44 14.73
N ALA A 61 12.86 -1.22 15.77
CA ALA A 61 11.67 -2.01 16.00
C ALA A 61 10.66 -1.84 14.87
N ALA A 62 10.45 -0.59 14.41
CA ALA A 62 9.56 -0.31 13.29
C ALA A 62 10.07 -0.98 12.01
N ARG A 63 11.38 -0.93 11.76
CA ARG A 63 11.97 -1.53 10.58
C ARG A 63 11.78 -3.05 10.57
N ARG A 64 11.92 -3.69 11.72
CA ARG A 64 11.67 -5.13 11.86
C ARG A 64 10.21 -5.49 11.59
N GLU A 65 9.29 -4.65 12.04
CA GLU A 65 7.86 -4.88 11.77
C GLU A 65 7.55 -4.82 10.28
N VAL A 66 8.11 -3.84 9.56
CA VAL A 66 7.91 -3.71 8.12
C VAL A 66 8.53 -4.91 7.39
N LEU A 67 9.70 -5.38 7.81
CA LEU A 67 10.35 -6.52 7.19
C LEU A 67 9.54 -7.81 7.29
N LYS A 68 8.70 -7.95 8.31
CA LYS A 68 7.80 -9.10 8.41
C LYS A 68 6.78 -9.12 7.28
N ASP A 69 6.31 -7.96 6.86
CA ASP A 69 5.32 -7.84 5.79
C ASP A 69 5.97 -7.77 4.42
N ILE A 70 7.09 -7.07 4.31
CA ILE A 70 7.83 -6.89 3.06
C ILE A 70 9.28 -7.33 3.30
N PRO A 71 9.60 -8.61 3.07
CA PRO A 71 10.96 -9.11 3.30
C PRO A 71 11.91 -8.76 2.15
N ASP A 72 11.94 -7.51 1.76
CA ASP A 72 12.80 -6.99 0.70
C ASP A 72 13.56 -5.80 1.26
N ARG A 73 14.86 -6.00 1.50
CA ARG A 73 15.69 -5.00 2.15
C ARG A 73 15.81 -3.70 1.35
N ASP A 74 15.85 -3.80 0.03
CA ASP A 74 16.00 -2.61 -0.81
C ASP A 74 14.76 -1.72 -0.75
N ILE A 75 13.59 -2.34 -0.78
CA ILE A 75 12.33 -1.60 -0.69
C ILE A 75 12.16 -1.01 0.70
N VAL A 76 12.49 -1.77 1.74
CA VAL A 76 12.41 -1.28 3.11
C VAL A 76 13.39 -0.12 3.33
N ALA A 77 14.59 -0.23 2.76
CA ALA A 77 15.56 0.86 2.83
C ALA A 77 15.01 2.13 2.17
N ARG A 78 14.42 1.99 0.98
CA ARG A 78 13.80 3.12 0.29
C ARG A 78 12.67 3.73 1.12
N LEU A 79 11.83 2.88 1.70
CA LEU A 79 10.73 3.32 2.54
C LEU A 79 11.22 4.14 3.73
N PHE A 80 12.24 3.66 4.43
CA PHE A 80 12.75 4.31 5.63
C PHE A 80 13.65 5.52 5.34
N HIS A 81 14.39 5.51 4.24
CA HIS A 81 15.35 6.59 3.94
C HIS A 81 14.77 7.68 3.05
N GLU A 82 13.79 7.38 2.23
CA GLU A 82 13.22 8.34 1.29
C GLU A 82 11.76 8.68 1.58
N ILE A 83 10.91 7.67 1.68
CA ILE A 83 9.47 7.90 1.79
C ILE A 83 9.08 8.38 3.19
N GLY A 84 9.58 7.70 4.23
CA GLY A 84 9.27 8.10 5.60
C GLY A 84 9.60 9.55 5.91
N PRO A 85 10.84 10.00 5.64
CA PRO A 85 11.19 11.40 5.86
C PRO A 85 10.36 12.40 5.06
N ARG A 86 9.92 12.00 3.87
CA ARG A 86 9.08 12.84 3.02
C ARG A 86 7.76 13.21 3.69
N PHE A 87 7.24 12.32 4.51
CA PHE A 87 5.97 12.50 5.22
C PHE A 87 6.12 12.87 6.69
N ALA A 88 7.32 13.30 7.09
CA ALA A 88 7.60 13.56 8.50
C ALA A 88 6.61 14.54 9.16
N ASP A 89 6.17 15.55 8.42
CA ASP A 89 5.27 16.58 8.93
C ASP A 89 3.79 16.29 8.67
N ARG A 90 3.48 15.14 8.07
CA ARG A 90 2.09 14.77 7.76
C ARG A 90 1.62 13.65 8.68
N GLN A 91 0.46 13.83 9.29
CA GLN A 91 -0.11 12.81 10.18
C GLN A 91 -1.24 12.09 9.47
N GLY A 92 -0.92 10.97 8.83
CA GLY A 92 -1.90 10.21 8.06
C GLY A 92 -2.16 10.81 6.68
N GLY A 93 -3.01 10.15 5.91
CA GLY A 93 -3.36 10.63 4.58
C GLY A 93 -2.18 10.66 3.62
N TYR A 94 -1.31 9.66 3.68
CA TYR A 94 -0.09 9.62 2.85
C TYR A 94 -0.38 9.22 1.41
N THR A 95 -1.54 8.61 1.17
CA THR A 95 -1.93 8.14 -0.15
C THR A 95 -3.25 8.75 -0.55
N ARG A 96 -3.50 8.79 -1.87
CA ARG A 96 -4.83 9.14 -2.38
C ARG A 96 -5.21 8.19 -3.48
N ILE A 97 -6.51 8.02 -3.65
CA ILE A 97 -7.09 7.14 -4.66
C ILE A 97 -7.90 7.98 -5.62
N MET A 98 -7.63 7.82 -6.92
CA MET A 98 -8.38 8.50 -7.97
C MET A 98 -9.06 7.44 -8.83
N LYS A 99 -10.36 7.60 -9.04
CA LYS A 99 -11.12 6.67 -9.89
C LYS A 99 -10.78 6.91 -11.35
N LEU A 100 -10.51 5.81 -12.07
CA LEU A 100 -10.15 5.86 -13.48
C LEU A 100 -11.27 5.43 -14.41
N GLY A 101 -12.36 4.90 -13.85
CA GLY A 101 -13.47 4.37 -14.64
C GLY A 101 -13.28 2.89 -14.96
N PRO A 102 -14.19 2.31 -15.75
CA PRO A 102 -14.17 0.88 -16.03
C PRO A 102 -13.02 0.49 -16.95
N ARG A 103 -12.48 -0.71 -16.71
CA ARG A 103 -11.42 -1.27 -17.56
C ARG A 103 -12.01 -1.81 -18.86
N ALA A 104 -11.30 -1.60 -19.96
CA ALA A 104 -11.68 -2.19 -21.23
C ALA A 104 -11.63 -3.72 -21.11
N GLY A 105 -12.62 -4.36 -21.67
CA GLY A 105 -12.73 -5.81 -21.66
C GLY A 105 -13.75 -6.32 -20.64
N ASP A 106 -13.43 -6.26 -19.35
CA ASP A 106 -14.29 -6.81 -18.30
C ASP A 106 -15.11 -5.75 -17.54
N GLY A 107 -14.87 -4.47 -17.79
CA GLY A 107 -15.60 -3.41 -17.12
C GLY A 107 -15.26 -3.22 -15.64
N ALA A 108 -14.19 -3.84 -15.12
CA ALA A 108 -13.83 -3.69 -13.74
C ALA A 108 -13.51 -2.23 -13.39
N ALA A 109 -14.02 -1.76 -12.25
CA ALA A 109 -13.75 -0.40 -11.79
C ALA A 109 -12.28 -0.26 -11.45
N MET A 110 -11.57 0.66 -12.10
CA MET A 110 -10.15 0.89 -11.92
C MET A 110 -9.89 2.14 -11.12
N ALA A 111 -8.77 2.16 -10.43
CA ALA A 111 -8.34 3.30 -9.65
C ALA A 111 -6.82 3.42 -9.68
N ARG A 112 -6.37 4.64 -9.47
CA ARG A 112 -4.95 4.92 -9.28
C ARG A 112 -4.74 5.27 -7.82
N ILE A 113 -3.85 4.54 -7.15
CA ILE A 113 -3.41 4.88 -5.80
C ILE A 113 -2.01 5.46 -5.90
N GLU A 114 -1.77 6.58 -5.25
CA GLU A 114 -0.48 7.23 -5.31
C GLU A 114 -0.11 7.88 -3.99
N LEU A 115 1.18 8.09 -3.78
CA LEU A 115 1.68 8.86 -2.64
C LEU A 115 1.37 10.33 -2.91
N VAL A 116 0.83 11.03 -1.90
CA VAL A 116 0.44 12.44 -2.10
C VAL A 116 1.65 13.36 -2.23
N GLU A 117 2.78 12.97 -1.64
CA GLU A 117 4.04 13.68 -1.83
C GLU A 117 4.99 12.74 -2.55
N ARG A 118 5.32 13.06 -3.78
CA ARG A 118 6.17 12.24 -4.61
C ARG A 118 7.49 12.97 -4.91
N GLU A 119 8.51 12.16 -5.22
CA GLU A 119 9.76 12.70 -5.66
C GLU A 119 9.54 13.47 -6.97
N THR A 120 9.95 14.73 -6.98
CA THR A 120 9.92 15.53 -8.21
C THR A 120 11.18 15.23 -9.00
N ALA A 121 10.97 14.81 -10.24
CA ALA A 121 12.10 14.53 -11.12
C ALA A 121 12.86 15.79 -11.48
#